data_78c1bdee6beec93e5c88517ae40c5e4f
#
_entry.id   78c1bdee6beec93e5c88517ae40c5e4f
#
_cell.length_a   1.000
_cell.length_b   1.000
_cell.length_c   1.000
_cell.angle_alpha   90.00
_cell.angle_beta   90.00
_cell.angle_gamma   90.00
#
_symmetry.space_group_name_H-M   'P 1'
#
loop_
_entity.id
_entity.type
_entity.pdbx_description
1 polymer ?
#
loop_
_entity_poly.entity_id
_entity_poly.type
_entity_poly.pdbx_seq_one_letter_code
_entity_poly.pdbx_strand_id
1 'polypeptide(L)'
;YANKYAYTSGDDRRYIVWYLNGSALANLQLNSAGTQVQYNTTSDRRLKDNIIDIDDGITRLKQLKPRRYQWVGTELNAEGFIADEVAGIVPEAVEGTPNEVDDEGKPVYMQIEYSKYIPLITAALQESIHKIENLETRLSNIEN
;
A
#
# COMPACT_ATOMS: atom_id res chain seq x y z
N TYR A 1 -6.95 20.79 12.07
CA TYR A 1 -6.13 19.57 12.09
C TYR A 1 -5.04 19.77 13.14
N ALA A 2 -5.02 18.99 14.21
CA ALA A 2 -3.99 19.08 15.24
C ALA A 2 -3.03 17.91 15.09
N ASN A 3 -1.90 18.14 14.44
CA ASN A 3 -0.76 17.23 14.53
C ASN A 3 -0.15 17.41 15.91
N LYS A 4 -0.39 16.47 16.82
CA LYS A 4 0.35 16.42 18.07
C LYS A 4 1.55 15.48 17.92
N TYR A 5 2.74 16.07 17.89
CA TYR A 5 3.96 15.34 18.16
C TYR A 5 4.02 15.13 19.68
N ALA A 6 3.79 13.94 20.17
CA ALA A 6 3.98 13.61 21.56
C ALA A 6 5.26 12.79 21.70
N TYR A 7 6.31 13.42 22.18
CA TYR A 7 7.42 12.72 22.78
C TYR A 7 7.02 12.45 24.26
N THR A 8 6.74 11.19 24.57
CA THR A 8 6.43 10.81 25.96
C THR A 8 7.60 10.01 26.52
N SER A 9 8.21 10.53 27.59
CA SER A 9 9.09 9.77 28.46
C SER A 9 8.22 8.82 29.28
N GLY A 10 8.39 7.52 29.12
CA GLY A 10 7.63 6.48 29.80
C GLY A 10 7.42 5.24 28.92
N ASP A 11 6.49 4.39 29.30
CA ASP A 11 6.18 3.12 28.61
C ASP A 11 5.53 3.29 27.21
N ASP A 12 5.21 4.53 26.80
CA ASP A 12 4.68 4.83 25.47
C ASP A 12 5.82 4.92 24.45
N ARG A 13 5.96 3.89 23.63
CA ARG A 13 7.01 3.74 22.62
C ARG A 13 6.66 4.38 21.27
N ARG A 14 5.61 5.20 21.23
CA ARG A 14 5.14 5.90 20.05
C ARG A 14 5.86 7.22 19.87
N TYR A 15 6.50 7.42 18.71
CA TYR A 15 7.20 8.66 18.36
C TYR A 15 6.29 9.66 17.67
N ILE A 16 5.40 9.17 16.79
CA ILE A 16 4.43 9.97 16.06
C ILE A 16 3.10 9.23 16.12
N VAL A 17 2.02 9.94 16.40
CA VAL A 17 0.65 9.39 16.39
C VAL A 17 -0.23 10.35 15.63
N TRP A 18 -0.97 9.84 14.66
CA TRP A 18 -2.00 10.60 13.94
C TRP A 18 -3.35 10.31 14.55
N TYR A 19 -4.09 11.37 14.91
CA TYR A 19 -5.40 11.28 15.50
C TYR A 19 -6.45 11.92 14.58
N LEU A 20 -7.63 11.30 14.54
CA LEU A 20 -8.85 11.89 14.00
C LEU A 20 -9.97 11.72 15.02
N ASN A 21 -10.63 12.82 15.37
CA ASN A 21 -11.74 12.85 16.33
C ASN A 21 -11.41 12.12 17.67
N GLY A 22 -10.20 12.27 18.15
CA GLY A 22 -9.74 11.66 19.41
C GLY A 22 -9.28 10.20 19.32
N SER A 23 -9.45 9.55 18.18
CA SER A 23 -8.99 8.17 17.95
C SER A 23 -7.66 8.14 17.22
N ALA A 24 -6.72 7.30 17.67
CA ALA A 24 -5.46 7.08 16.98
C ALA A 24 -5.70 6.25 15.70
N LEU A 25 -5.29 6.79 14.56
CA LEU A 25 -5.44 6.14 13.24
C LEU A 25 -4.17 5.45 12.78
N ALA A 26 -3.02 6.02 13.10
CA ALA A 26 -1.72 5.49 12.72
C ALA A 26 -0.67 5.92 13.72
N ASN A 27 0.43 5.18 13.78
CA ASN A 27 1.57 5.58 14.60
C ASN A 27 2.90 5.06 14.03
N LEU A 28 3.97 5.76 14.39
CA LEU A 28 5.34 5.30 14.28
C LEU A 28 5.84 5.02 15.71
N GLN A 29 6.19 3.77 15.99
CA GLN A 29 6.57 3.34 17.34
C GLN A 29 7.69 2.30 17.32
N LEU A 30 8.29 2.06 18.49
CA LEU A 30 9.07 0.83 18.69
C LEU A 30 8.16 -0.37 18.94
N ASN A 31 8.61 -1.55 18.52
CA ASN A 31 7.97 -2.81 18.91
C ASN A 31 8.04 -3.01 20.44
N SER A 32 7.35 -4.01 20.96
CA SER A 32 7.29 -4.30 22.41
C SER A 32 8.68 -4.58 23.03
N ALA A 33 9.63 -5.07 22.24
CA ALA A 33 11.01 -5.31 22.69
C ALA A 33 11.91 -4.06 22.61
N GLY A 34 11.47 -2.96 21.97
CA GLY A 34 12.26 -1.75 21.77
C GLY A 34 13.39 -1.89 20.74
N THR A 35 13.32 -2.88 19.88
CA THR A 35 14.41 -3.24 18.95
C THR A 35 14.13 -2.87 17.48
N GLN A 36 12.89 -2.53 17.13
CA GLN A 36 12.48 -2.24 15.74
C GLN A 36 11.47 -1.10 15.71
N VAL A 37 11.59 -0.25 14.70
CA VAL A 37 10.59 0.77 14.37
C VAL A 37 9.47 0.12 13.58
N GLN A 38 8.23 0.41 13.96
CA GLN A 38 7.01 -0.06 13.28
C GLN A 38 6.17 1.14 12.86
N TYR A 39 5.66 1.09 11.63
CA TYR A 39 4.59 1.95 11.16
C TYR A 39 3.28 1.17 11.18
N ASN A 40 2.35 1.60 12.01
CA ASN A 40 1.07 0.94 12.18
C ASN A 40 -0.07 1.82 11.67
N THR A 41 -0.97 1.24 10.90
CA THR A 41 -2.23 1.84 10.49
C THR A 41 -3.39 1.08 11.12
N THR A 42 -4.44 1.80 11.50
CA THR A 42 -5.64 1.19 12.05
C THR A 42 -6.33 0.32 11.00
N SER A 43 -6.67 -0.91 11.41
CA SER A 43 -7.36 -1.90 10.56
C SER A 43 -8.45 -2.66 11.33
N ASP A 44 -9.10 -1.99 12.29
CA ASP A 44 -10.16 -2.58 13.09
C ASP A 44 -11.41 -2.83 12.24
N ARG A 45 -12.03 -4.01 12.42
CA ARG A 45 -13.23 -4.42 11.68
C ARG A 45 -14.39 -3.46 11.85
N ARG A 46 -14.52 -2.84 13.03
CA ARG A 46 -15.60 -1.89 13.38
C ARG A 46 -15.55 -0.59 12.56
N LEU A 47 -14.44 -0.33 11.86
CA LEU A 47 -14.25 0.82 10.98
C LEU A 47 -14.43 0.48 9.50
N LYS A 48 -14.94 -0.73 9.18
CA LYS A 48 -15.03 -1.23 7.82
C LYS A 48 -16.41 -1.81 7.56
N ASP A 49 -17.02 -1.37 6.47
CA ASP A 49 -18.28 -1.89 5.95
C ASP A 49 -18.08 -2.58 4.60
N ASN A 50 -19.09 -3.36 4.17
CA ASN A 50 -19.12 -4.02 2.86
C ASN A 50 -17.86 -4.84 2.57
N ILE A 51 -17.41 -5.61 3.55
CA ILE A 51 -16.20 -6.43 3.46
C ILE A 51 -16.47 -7.59 2.49
N ILE A 52 -15.80 -7.57 1.35
CA ILE A 52 -15.83 -8.61 0.31
C ILE A 52 -14.41 -9.07 -0.01
N ASP A 53 -14.30 -10.26 -0.59
CA ASP A 53 -13.01 -10.78 -1.05
C ASP A 53 -12.55 -10.08 -2.33
N ILE A 54 -11.23 -10.02 -2.55
CA ILE A 54 -10.64 -9.55 -3.80
C ILE A 54 -10.55 -10.77 -4.73
N ASP A 55 -11.36 -10.78 -5.79
CA ASP A 55 -11.49 -11.88 -6.76
C ASP A 55 -10.88 -11.57 -8.14
N ASP A 56 -10.31 -10.39 -8.30
CA ASP A 56 -9.71 -9.89 -9.53
C ASP A 56 -8.18 -9.69 -9.44
N GLY A 57 -7.56 -10.34 -8.46
CA GLY A 57 -6.16 -10.15 -8.08
C GLY A 57 -5.18 -10.29 -9.25
N ILE A 58 -5.21 -11.41 -9.97
CA ILE A 58 -4.35 -11.64 -11.14
C ILE A 58 -4.66 -10.65 -12.26
N THR A 59 -5.93 -10.35 -12.49
CA THR A 59 -6.36 -9.46 -13.56
C THR A 59 -5.82 -8.05 -13.38
N ARG A 60 -5.92 -7.49 -12.16
CA ARG A 60 -5.38 -6.17 -11.83
C ARG A 60 -3.85 -6.19 -11.82
N LEU A 61 -3.23 -7.22 -11.22
CA LEU A 61 -1.78 -7.31 -11.13
C LEU A 61 -1.10 -7.32 -12.51
N LYS A 62 -1.70 -7.99 -13.50
CA LYS A 62 -1.20 -8.02 -14.89
C LYS A 62 -1.22 -6.66 -15.60
N GLN A 63 -2.04 -5.72 -15.14
CA GLN A 63 -2.12 -4.38 -15.72
C GLN A 63 -1.07 -3.43 -15.16
N LEU A 64 -0.53 -3.73 -13.97
CA LEU A 64 0.53 -2.93 -13.37
C LEU A 64 1.81 -3.02 -14.21
N LYS A 65 2.48 -1.88 -14.36
CA LYS A 65 3.69 -1.73 -15.16
C LYS A 65 4.87 -1.33 -14.27
N PRO A 66 5.63 -2.30 -13.74
CA PRO A 66 6.88 -1.98 -13.07
C PRO A 66 7.82 -1.22 -14.04
N ARG A 67 8.34 -0.09 -13.60
CA ARG A 67 9.18 0.79 -14.41
C ARG A 67 10.57 0.91 -13.80
N ARG A 68 11.58 1.05 -14.67
CA ARG A 68 12.86 1.58 -14.29
C ARG A 68 12.94 3.02 -14.79
N TYR A 69 13.36 3.95 -13.95
CA TYR A 69 13.43 5.38 -14.28
C TYR A 69 14.61 6.04 -13.61
N GLN A 70 14.90 7.27 -14.03
CA GLN A 70 15.87 8.13 -13.42
C GLN A 70 15.17 9.38 -12.89
N TRP A 71 15.56 9.81 -11.71
CA TRP A 71 15.04 11.06 -11.16
C TRP A 71 15.54 12.27 -11.96
N VAL A 72 14.61 13.14 -12.34
CA VAL A 72 14.93 14.37 -13.11
C VAL A 72 16.00 15.20 -12.39
N GLY A 73 17.01 15.60 -13.14
CA GLY A 73 18.13 16.40 -12.61
C GLY A 73 19.15 15.62 -11.76
N THR A 74 19.07 14.28 -11.76
CA THR A 74 20.02 13.41 -11.07
C THR A 74 20.48 12.25 -11.97
N GLU A 75 21.50 11.51 -11.54
CA GLU A 75 21.91 10.24 -12.16
C GLU A 75 21.38 9.02 -11.40
N LEU A 76 20.46 9.23 -10.44
CA LEU A 76 19.94 8.15 -9.60
C LEU A 76 18.85 7.35 -10.35
N ASN A 77 19.16 6.08 -10.59
CA ASN A 77 18.20 5.13 -11.12
C ASN A 77 17.36 4.52 -10.00
N ALA A 78 16.08 4.28 -10.28
CA ALA A 78 15.15 3.64 -9.37
C ALA A 78 14.20 2.71 -10.13
N GLU A 79 13.56 1.83 -9.40
CA GLU A 79 12.47 0.99 -9.90
C GLU A 79 11.21 1.25 -9.08
N GLY A 80 10.06 1.23 -9.74
CA GLY A 80 8.79 1.48 -9.09
C GLY A 80 7.65 1.62 -10.09
N PHE A 81 6.62 2.32 -9.69
CA PHE A 81 5.45 2.61 -10.53
C PHE A 81 5.31 4.10 -10.78
N ILE A 82 4.63 4.44 -11.85
CA ILE A 82 4.26 5.82 -12.18
C ILE A 82 2.80 6.03 -11.73
N ALA A 83 2.54 7.06 -10.94
CA ALA A 83 1.28 7.25 -10.22
C ALA A 83 0.06 7.32 -11.14
N ASP A 84 0.12 8.03 -12.26
CA ASP A 84 -0.97 8.15 -13.23
C ASP A 84 -1.23 6.82 -13.99
N GLU A 85 -0.21 5.96 -14.20
CA GLU A 85 -0.39 4.63 -14.78
C GLU A 85 -1.07 3.66 -13.80
N VAL A 86 -0.98 3.91 -12.50
CA VAL A 86 -1.56 3.08 -11.44
C VAL A 86 -2.96 3.52 -11.05
N ALA A 87 -3.27 4.79 -11.15
CA ALA A 87 -4.51 5.39 -10.64
C ALA A 87 -5.80 4.69 -11.12
N GLY A 88 -5.81 4.15 -12.34
CA GLY A 88 -6.94 3.40 -12.89
C GLY A 88 -7.00 1.93 -12.47
N ILE A 89 -5.95 1.39 -11.84
CA ILE A 89 -5.81 -0.03 -11.48
C ILE A 89 -5.94 -0.23 -9.97
N VAL A 90 -5.23 0.59 -9.20
CA VAL A 90 -5.21 0.58 -7.73
C VAL A 90 -5.41 2.01 -7.24
N PRO A 91 -6.61 2.60 -7.42
CA PRO A 91 -6.87 4.00 -7.08
C PRO A 91 -6.61 4.30 -5.60
N GLU A 92 -6.84 3.35 -4.71
CA GLU A 92 -6.58 3.46 -3.27
C GLU A 92 -5.09 3.59 -2.91
N ALA A 93 -4.18 3.32 -3.85
CA ALA A 93 -2.74 3.49 -3.67
C ALA A 93 -2.22 4.84 -4.15
N VAL A 94 -3.05 5.67 -4.78
CA VAL A 94 -2.61 6.91 -5.43
C VAL A 94 -3.26 8.11 -4.79
N GLU A 95 -2.48 9.15 -4.56
CA GLU A 95 -2.93 10.44 -4.06
C GLU A 95 -2.49 11.56 -5.01
N GLY A 96 -3.36 12.59 -5.19
CA GLY A 96 -3.15 13.70 -6.10
C GLY A 96 -3.73 13.48 -7.49
N THR A 97 -3.64 14.52 -8.32
CA THR A 97 -4.18 14.55 -9.69
C THR A 97 -3.06 14.80 -10.69
N PRO A 98 -3.09 14.17 -11.90
CA PRO A 98 -2.09 14.45 -12.92
C PRO A 98 -2.04 15.94 -13.30
N ASN A 99 -0.83 16.49 -13.37
CA ASN A 99 -0.56 17.88 -13.75
C ASN A 99 -1.19 18.95 -12.83
N GLU A 100 -1.49 18.58 -11.59
CA GLU A 100 -1.98 19.50 -10.57
C GLU A 100 -0.94 20.57 -10.26
N VAL A 101 -1.42 21.80 -10.05
CA VAL A 101 -0.61 22.94 -9.59
C VAL A 101 -1.30 23.61 -8.40
N ASP A 102 -0.52 24.21 -7.52
CA ASP A 102 -1.02 25.02 -6.42
C ASP A 102 -1.46 26.43 -6.89
N ASP A 103 -1.93 27.23 -5.95
CA ASP A 103 -2.39 28.62 -6.21
C ASP A 103 -1.28 29.53 -6.76
N GLU A 104 -0.01 29.15 -6.61
CA GLU A 104 1.15 29.86 -7.12
C GLU A 104 1.63 29.33 -8.49
N GLY A 105 0.95 28.29 -9.03
CA GLY A 105 1.29 27.62 -10.29
C GLY A 105 2.46 26.64 -10.19
N LYS A 106 2.84 26.23 -8.97
CA LYS A 106 3.89 25.23 -8.76
C LYS A 106 3.29 23.81 -8.87
N PRO A 107 4.04 22.84 -9.44
CA PRO A 107 3.59 21.47 -9.54
C PRO A 107 3.28 20.86 -8.17
N VAL A 108 2.09 20.26 -8.05
CA VAL A 108 1.73 19.35 -6.95
C VAL A 108 1.89 17.93 -7.48
N TYR A 109 2.83 17.16 -6.90
CA TYR A 109 3.16 15.86 -7.42
C TYR A 109 2.27 14.78 -6.83
N MET A 110 1.81 13.87 -7.68
CA MET A 110 1.13 12.66 -7.26
C MET A 110 2.02 11.77 -6.40
N GLN A 111 1.42 11.00 -5.50
CA GLN A 111 2.10 10.09 -4.59
C GLN A 111 1.56 8.67 -4.71
N ILE A 112 2.39 7.69 -4.36
CA ILE A 112 1.99 6.27 -4.30
C ILE A 112 2.25 5.73 -2.88
N GLU A 113 1.24 5.11 -2.30
CA GLU A 113 1.36 4.33 -1.07
C GLU A 113 1.53 2.84 -1.41
N TYR A 114 2.77 2.36 -1.35
CA TYR A 114 3.12 0.99 -1.75
C TYR A 114 2.49 -0.09 -0.88
N SER A 115 2.12 0.18 0.37
CA SER A 115 1.48 -0.80 1.26
C SER A 115 0.12 -1.26 0.74
N LYS A 116 -0.56 -0.46 -0.07
CA LYS A 116 -1.85 -0.79 -0.69
C LYS A 116 -1.79 -1.92 -1.72
N TYR A 117 -0.60 -2.23 -2.21
CA TYR A 117 -0.41 -3.37 -3.12
C TYR A 117 -0.39 -4.72 -2.40
N ILE A 118 -0.12 -4.75 -1.09
CA ILE A 118 0.00 -6.00 -0.33
C ILE A 118 -1.26 -6.87 -0.43
N PRO A 119 -2.49 -6.35 -0.18
CA PRO A 119 -3.70 -7.14 -0.33
C PRO A 119 -3.91 -7.65 -1.77
N LEU A 120 -3.65 -6.81 -2.77
CA LEU A 120 -3.77 -7.18 -4.18
C LEU A 120 -2.79 -8.30 -4.57
N ILE A 121 -1.52 -8.18 -4.17
CA ILE A 121 -0.50 -9.21 -4.44
C ILE A 121 -0.86 -10.50 -3.72
N THR A 122 -1.36 -10.43 -2.48
CA THR A 122 -1.81 -11.59 -1.71
C THR A 122 -2.95 -12.32 -2.42
N ALA A 123 -3.97 -11.58 -2.85
CA ALA A 123 -5.10 -12.15 -3.60
C ALA A 123 -4.64 -12.79 -4.92
N ALA A 124 -3.79 -12.11 -5.69
CA ALA A 124 -3.25 -12.64 -6.95
C ALA A 124 -2.40 -13.91 -6.73
N LEU A 125 -1.63 -13.96 -5.64
CA LEU A 125 -0.85 -15.15 -5.29
C LEU A 125 -1.75 -16.31 -4.88
N GLN A 126 -2.76 -16.08 -4.04
CA GLN A 126 -3.74 -17.10 -3.64
C GLN A 126 -4.50 -17.66 -4.86
N GLU A 127 -4.95 -16.79 -5.75
CA GLU A 127 -5.59 -17.19 -7.02
C GLU A 127 -4.64 -18.02 -7.89
N SER A 128 -3.35 -17.68 -7.92
CA SER A 128 -2.33 -18.42 -8.68
C SER A 128 -2.07 -19.80 -8.09
N ILE A 129 -1.95 -19.90 -6.77
CA ILE A 129 -1.79 -21.17 -6.06
C ILE A 129 -2.97 -22.10 -6.38
N HIS A 130 -4.19 -21.60 -6.29
CA HIS A 130 -5.40 -22.37 -6.61
C HIS A 130 -5.42 -22.89 -8.06
N LYS A 131 -4.95 -22.07 -9.01
CA LYS A 131 -4.82 -22.50 -10.41
C LYS A 131 -3.76 -23.60 -10.58
N ILE A 132 -2.65 -23.52 -9.87
CA ILE A 132 -1.59 -24.53 -9.89
C ILE A 132 -2.11 -25.87 -9.34
N GLU A 133 -2.74 -25.88 -8.16
CA GLU A 133 -3.32 -27.08 -7.54
C GLU A 133 -4.35 -27.76 -8.47
N ASN A 134 -5.18 -26.96 -9.15
CA ASN A 134 -6.12 -27.48 -10.14
C ASN A 134 -5.42 -28.11 -11.35
N LEU A 135 -4.32 -27.52 -11.82
CA LEU A 135 -3.53 -28.08 -12.93
C LEU A 135 -2.82 -29.35 -12.53
N GLU A 136 -2.25 -29.44 -11.34
CA GLU A 136 -1.62 -30.65 -10.79
C GLU A 136 -2.62 -31.80 -10.68
N THR A 137 -3.83 -31.50 -10.16
CA THR A 137 -4.91 -32.49 -10.09
C THR A 137 -5.30 -33.02 -11.48
N ARG A 138 -5.43 -32.13 -12.47
CA ARG A 138 -5.77 -32.52 -13.85
C ARG A 138 -4.65 -33.34 -14.48
N LEU A 139 -3.40 -32.98 -14.25
CA LEU A 139 -2.24 -33.72 -14.76
C LEU A 139 -2.21 -35.14 -14.18
N SER A 140 -2.34 -35.29 -12.87
CA SER A 140 -2.40 -36.61 -12.21
C SER A 140 -3.51 -37.53 -12.75
N ASN A 141 -4.65 -36.92 -13.15
CA ASN A 141 -5.77 -37.66 -13.74
C ASN A 141 -5.53 -38.09 -15.21
N ILE A 142 -4.55 -37.52 -15.88
CA ILE A 142 -4.18 -37.87 -17.28
C ILE A 142 -3.10 -38.98 -17.27
N GLU A 143 -2.26 -39.00 -16.24
CA GLU A 143 -1.15 -39.95 -16.10
C GLU A 143 -1.59 -41.31 -15.56
N ASN A 144 -2.82 -41.44 -15.02
CA ASN A 144 -3.44 -42.68 -14.55
C ASN A 144 -4.45 -43.27 -15.58
#